data_2c6541923d4987c58a91f944f36c501e
#
_entry.id   2c6541923d4987c58a91f944f36c501e
#
_cell.length_a   1.000
_cell.length_b   1.000
_cell.length_c   1.000
_cell.angle_alpha   90.00
_cell.angle_beta   90.00
_cell.angle_gamma   90.00
#
_symmetry.space_group_name_H-M   'P 1'
#
loop_
_entity.id
_entity.type
_entity.pdbx_description
1 polymer ?
#
loop_
_entity_poly.entity_id
_entity_poly.type
_entity_poly.pdbx_seq_one_letter_code
_entity_poly.pdbx_strand_id
1 'polypeptide(L)'
;MDLKATIKQHAKDLGIDKIGFTTADNFAALKPSLLAQKTAGHTTGFEHQNLDERLYPDKIFDQPQSIIAIALAYPSKIHDRPPRTGPKRGRFARASWGIDYHTVLDRKMA
;
A
#
# COMPACT_ATOMS: atom_id res chain seq x y z
N MET A 1 -23.86 11.32 -14.74
CA MET A 1 -22.38 11.36 -14.54
C MET A 1 -21.96 10.05 -13.86
N ASP A 2 -21.03 9.37 -14.46
CA ASP A 2 -20.44 8.19 -13.81
C ASP A 2 -19.32 8.62 -12.86
N LEU A 3 -19.62 8.66 -11.56
CA LEU A 3 -18.69 9.07 -10.53
C LEU A 3 -17.42 8.20 -10.55
N LYS A 4 -17.57 6.90 -10.77
CA LYS A 4 -16.43 5.96 -10.84
C LYS A 4 -15.48 6.30 -11.99
N ALA A 5 -16.01 6.62 -13.15
CA ALA A 5 -15.21 7.06 -14.30
C ALA A 5 -14.50 8.38 -14.02
N THR A 6 -15.18 9.32 -13.38
CA THR A 6 -14.61 10.62 -12.98
C THR A 6 -13.45 10.44 -12.01
N ILE A 7 -13.61 9.61 -11.00
CA ILE A 7 -12.53 9.32 -10.03
C ILE A 7 -11.35 8.64 -10.71
N LYS A 8 -11.58 7.69 -11.62
CA LYS A 8 -10.50 7.04 -12.38
C LYS A 8 -9.71 8.02 -13.22
N GLN A 9 -10.40 8.93 -13.88
CA GLN A 9 -9.74 9.96 -14.71
C GLN A 9 -8.92 10.90 -13.84
N HIS A 10 -9.47 11.35 -12.72
CA HIS A 10 -8.76 12.21 -11.77
C HIS A 10 -7.51 11.52 -11.21
N ALA A 11 -7.59 10.25 -10.86
CA ALA A 11 -6.44 9.46 -10.40
C ALA A 11 -5.34 9.41 -11.47
N LYS A 12 -5.70 9.22 -12.73
CA LYS A 12 -4.77 9.25 -13.86
C LYS A 12 -4.09 10.62 -14.00
N ASP A 13 -4.85 11.69 -13.88
CA ASP A 13 -4.34 13.06 -13.97
C ASP A 13 -3.37 13.39 -12.83
N LEU A 14 -3.57 12.81 -11.66
CA LEU A 14 -2.66 12.90 -10.51
C LEU A 14 -1.42 12.01 -10.62
N GLY A 15 -1.33 11.16 -11.64
CA GLY A 15 -0.21 10.24 -11.85
C GLY A 15 -0.26 8.99 -10.96
N ILE A 16 -1.44 8.57 -10.55
CA ILE A 16 -1.65 7.29 -9.86
C ILE A 16 -1.68 6.19 -10.91
N ASP A 17 -0.85 5.17 -10.76
CA ASP A 17 -0.66 4.14 -11.79
C ASP A 17 -1.82 3.15 -11.88
N LYS A 18 -2.37 2.76 -10.74
CA LYS A 18 -3.52 1.85 -10.67
C LYS A 18 -4.52 2.32 -9.63
N ILE A 19 -5.80 2.10 -9.95
CA ILE A 19 -6.91 2.36 -9.04
C ILE A 19 -7.96 1.25 -9.17
N GLY A 20 -8.47 0.79 -8.05
CA GLY A 20 -9.53 -0.20 -7.98
C GLY A 20 -10.59 0.18 -6.96
N PHE A 21 -11.76 -0.41 -7.11
CA PHE A 21 -12.90 -0.16 -6.23
C PHE A 21 -13.46 -1.50 -5.75
N THR A 22 -13.83 -1.57 -4.50
CA THR A 22 -14.51 -2.72 -3.92
C THR A 22 -15.53 -2.26 -2.87
N THR A 23 -16.34 -3.19 -2.40
CA THR A 23 -17.26 -2.94 -1.29
C THR A 23 -16.50 -2.80 0.03
N ALA A 24 -17.14 -2.21 1.02
CA ALA A 24 -16.58 -2.08 2.36
C ALA A 24 -16.94 -3.27 3.28
N ASP A 25 -17.17 -4.44 2.69
CA ASP A 25 -17.41 -5.67 3.45
C ASP A 25 -16.17 -6.00 4.31
N ASN A 26 -16.43 -6.60 5.47
CA ASN A 26 -15.34 -6.97 6.36
C ASN A 26 -14.49 -8.12 5.81
N PHE A 27 -13.31 -8.27 6.36
CA PHE A 27 -12.34 -9.31 6.03
C PHE A 27 -12.27 -10.38 7.12
N ALA A 28 -13.39 -10.65 7.81
CA ALA A 28 -13.43 -11.58 8.94
C ALA A 28 -12.91 -12.98 8.61
N ALA A 29 -13.04 -13.43 7.36
CA ALA A 29 -12.53 -14.72 6.91
C ALA A 29 -11.00 -14.83 7.00
N LEU A 30 -10.27 -13.72 7.04
CA LEU A 30 -8.81 -13.70 7.19
C LEU A 30 -8.35 -13.79 8.66
N LYS A 31 -9.24 -13.61 9.62
CA LYS A 31 -8.89 -13.56 11.04
C LYS A 31 -8.13 -14.79 11.52
N PRO A 32 -8.55 -16.03 11.22
CA PRO A 32 -7.82 -17.22 11.63
C PRO A 32 -6.38 -17.26 11.11
N SER A 33 -6.17 -16.88 9.84
CA SER A 33 -4.85 -16.87 9.22
C SER A 33 -3.93 -15.83 9.86
N LEU A 34 -4.43 -14.63 10.16
CA LEU A 34 -3.66 -13.57 10.81
C LEU A 34 -3.32 -13.92 12.26
N LEU A 35 -4.23 -14.57 12.98
CA LEU A 35 -3.96 -15.06 14.31
C LEU A 35 -2.90 -16.17 14.32
N ALA A 36 -2.97 -17.11 13.37
CA ALA A 36 -1.98 -18.16 13.20
C ALA A 36 -0.59 -17.59 12.90
N GLN A 37 -0.49 -16.59 12.04
CA GLN A 37 0.74 -15.87 11.74
C GLN A 37 1.35 -15.24 13.01
N LYS A 38 0.52 -14.56 13.80
CA LYS A 38 0.94 -13.93 15.04
C LYS A 38 1.43 -14.96 16.07
N THR A 39 0.67 -16.04 16.25
CA THR A 39 1.03 -17.14 17.18
C THR A 39 2.33 -17.82 16.79
N ALA A 40 2.58 -17.99 15.47
CA ALA A 40 3.81 -18.56 14.96
C ALA A 40 5.03 -17.62 15.04
N GLY A 41 4.84 -16.37 15.47
CA GLY A 41 5.92 -15.38 15.55
C GLY A 41 6.38 -14.85 14.19
N HIS A 42 5.56 -14.96 13.16
CA HIS A 42 5.89 -14.54 11.79
C HIS A 42 5.51 -13.08 11.48
N THR A 43 5.18 -12.28 12.49
CA THR A 43 4.93 -10.84 12.31
C THR A 43 6.25 -10.09 12.16
N THR A 44 6.23 -9.04 11.31
CA THR A 44 7.43 -8.22 11.03
C THR A 44 7.58 -7.06 12.00
N GLY A 45 6.51 -6.67 12.71
CA GLY A 45 6.44 -5.47 13.54
C GLY A 45 6.00 -4.21 12.77
N PHE A 46 5.92 -4.27 11.45
CA PHE A 46 5.44 -3.16 10.61
C PHE A 46 3.93 -3.18 10.39
N GLU A 47 3.27 -4.29 10.67
CA GLU A 47 1.84 -4.42 10.54
C GLU A 47 1.11 -3.53 11.55
N HIS A 48 -0.07 -3.04 11.15
CA HIS A 48 -0.97 -2.36 12.08
C HIS A 48 -1.31 -3.29 13.27
N GLN A 49 -1.10 -2.81 14.48
CA GLN A 49 -1.16 -3.66 15.68
C GLN A 49 -2.58 -4.10 16.04
N ASN A 50 -3.58 -3.27 15.76
CA ASN A 50 -4.97 -3.60 16.03
C ASN A 50 -5.53 -4.50 14.92
N LEU A 51 -5.73 -5.79 15.23
CA LEU A 51 -6.23 -6.76 14.27
C LEU A 51 -7.65 -6.44 13.78
N ASP A 52 -8.52 -5.96 14.65
CA ASP A 52 -9.89 -5.62 14.29
C ASP A 52 -9.95 -4.43 13.32
N GLU A 53 -9.10 -3.43 13.49
CA GLU A 53 -8.98 -2.34 12.52
C GLU A 53 -8.46 -2.79 11.15
N ARG A 54 -7.66 -3.85 11.11
CA ARG A 54 -7.19 -4.45 9.85
C ARG A 54 -8.28 -5.23 9.11
N LEU A 55 -9.27 -5.77 9.84
CA LEU A 55 -10.29 -6.67 9.30
C LEU A 55 -11.64 -6.00 9.07
N TYR A 56 -11.94 -4.96 9.85
CA TYR A 56 -13.25 -4.32 9.87
C TYR A 56 -13.14 -2.85 9.49
N PRO A 57 -13.49 -2.47 8.23
CA PRO A 57 -13.42 -1.08 7.78
C PRO A 57 -14.24 -0.10 8.63
N ASP A 58 -15.32 -0.54 9.24
CA ASP A 58 -16.17 0.27 10.13
C ASP A 58 -15.47 0.66 11.45
N LYS A 59 -14.37 0.02 11.80
CA LYS A 59 -13.53 0.40 12.93
C LYS A 59 -12.65 1.62 12.64
N ILE A 60 -12.39 1.90 11.38
CA ILE A 60 -11.53 3.00 10.92
C ILE A 60 -12.38 4.20 10.46
N PHE A 61 -13.49 3.92 9.83
CA PHE A 61 -14.36 4.94 9.22
C PHE A 61 -15.82 4.61 9.51
N ASP A 62 -16.61 5.63 9.84
CA ASP A 62 -18.03 5.43 10.17
C ASP A 62 -18.85 5.13 8.91
N GLN A 63 -19.62 4.05 8.96
CA GLN A 63 -20.51 3.60 7.87
C GLN A 63 -19.85 3.57 6.48
N PRO A 64 -18.72 2.89 6.29
CA PRO A 64 -18.08 2.84 5.00
C PRO A 64 -18.94 2.07 3.99
N GLN A 65 -19.04 2.57 2.76
CA GLN A 65 -19.79 1.92 1.68
C GLN A 65 -18.89 1.30 0.62
N SER A 66 -17.70 1.90 0.44
CA SER A 66 -16.76 1.47 -0.58
C SER A 66 -15.33 1.66 -0.12
N ILE A 67 -14.45 0.85 -0.67
CA ILE A 67 -13.00 1.01 -0.53
C ILE A 67 -12.42 1.33 -1.89
N ILE A 68 -11.60 2.38 -1.95
CA ILE A 68 -10.83 2.75 -3.13
C ILE A 68 -9.38 2.41 -2.85
N ALA A 69 -8.80 1.50 -3.64
CA ALA A 69 -7.41 1.11 -3.53
C ALA A 69 -6.60 1.76 -4.64
N ILE A 70 -5.47 2.34 -4.30
CA ILE A 70 -4.56 2.97 -5.24
C ILE A 70 -3.19 2.30 -5.18
N ALA A 71 -2.48 2.32 -6.29
CA ALA A 71 -1.11 1.84 -6.36
C ALA A 71 -0.24 2.82 -7.14
N LEU A 72 0.95 3.04 -6.64
CA LEU A 72 1.96 3.89 -7.24
C LEU A 72 3.22 3.08 -7.51
N ALA A 73 3.66 3.05 -8.76
CA ALA A 73 4.93 2.44 -9.13
C ALA A 73 6.11 3.34 -8.69
N TYR A 74 7.23 2.72 -8.36
CA TYR A 74 8.46 3.42 -7.97
C TYR A 74 9.67 2.96 -8.82
N PRO A 75 9.63 3.12 -10.16
CA PRO A 75 10.69 2.66 -11.04
C PRO A 75 11.89 3.62 -11.04
N SER A 76 12.44 3.90 -9.88
CA SER A 76 13.60 4.78 -9.73
C SER A 76 14.84 4.20 -10.40
N LYS A 77 15.70 5.07 -10.95
CA LYS A 77 17.00 4.70 -11.55
C LYS A 77 18.12 5.10 -10.60
N ILE A 78 19.10 4.21 -10.44
CA ILE A 78 20.39 4.54 -9.82
C ILE A 78 21.32 5.05 -10.91
N HIS A 79 21.88 6.24 -10.73
CA HIS A 79 22.88 6.81 -11.63
C HIS A 79 24.26 6.17 -11.45
N ASP A 80 24.66 5.89 -10.20
CA ASP A 80 25.95 5.30 -9.85
C ASP A 80 25.77 3.85 -9.36
N ARG A 81 25.89 2.90 -10.28
CA ARG A 81 25.89 1.48 -9.91
C ARG A 81 27.27 1.09 -9.40
N PRO A 82 27.41 0.51 -8.21
CA PRO A 82 28.70 -0.04 -7.78
C PRO A 82 29.14 -1.15 -8.74
N PRO A 83 30.45 -1.31 -8.96
CA PRO A 83 30.98 -2.35 -9.83
C PRO A 83 30.58 -3.74 -9.33
N ARG A 84 30.41 -4.68 -10.24
CA ARG A 84 30.09 -6.09 -9.91
C ARG A 84 31.26 -6.84 -9.32
N THR A 85 32.48 -6.33 -9.51
CA THR A 85 33.74 -6.87 -9.00
C THR A 85 34.10 -6.23 -7.67
N GLY A 86 34.80 -6.95 -6.80
CA GLY A 86 35.20 -6.47 -5.48
C GLY A 86 34.35 -7.08 -4.34
N PRO A 87 34.35 -6.44 -3.16
CA PRO A 87 33.59 -6.94 -2.00
C PRO A 87 32.12 -7.14 -2.30
N LYS A 88 31.52 -8.20 -1.74
CA LYS A 88 30.08 -8.45 -1.87
C LYS A 88 29.30 -7.31 -1.25
N ARG A 89 28.28 -6.82 -1.97
CA ARG A 89 27.43 -5.72 -1.56
C ARG A 89 25.97 -6.11 -1.67
N GLY A 90 25.15 -5.63 -0.75
CA GLY A 90 23.70 -5.70 -0.84
C GLY A 90 23.13 -4.57 -1.71
N ARG A 91 21.82 -4.63 -1.96
CA ARG A 91 21.05 -3.57 -2.62
C ARG A 91 19.86 -3.19 -1.75
N PHE A 92 19.60 -1.91 -1.66
CA PHE A 92 18.32 -1.45 -1.14
C PHE A 92 17.21 -1.60 -2.18
N ALA A 93 16.01 -1.95 -1.72
CA ALA A 93 14.83 -1.97 -2.59
C ALA A 93 14.56 -0.56 -3.17
N ARG A 94 14.01 -0.50 -4.38
CA ARG A 94 13.71 0.77 -5.05
C ARG A 94 12.76 1.67 -4.27
N ALA A 95 11.87 1.10 -3.45
CA ALA A 95 10.99 1.84 -2.57
C ALA A 95 11.72 2.77 -1.60
N SER A 96 12.99 2.45 -1.26
CA SER A 96 13.84 3.23 -0.36
C SER A 96 14.69 4.27 -1.08
N TRP A 97 14.56 4.42 -2.40
CA TRP A 97 15.34 5.38 -3.18
C TRP A 97 14.59 6.70 -3.34
N GLY A 98 15.27 7.81 -3.08
CA GLY A 98 14.71 9.14 -3.28
C GLY A 98 13.69 9.54 -2.20
N ILE A 99 12.58 10.13 -2.62
CA ILE A 99 11.54 10.61 -1.71
C ILE A 99 10.75 9.44 -1.13
N ASP A 100 10.43 9.51 0.16
CA ASP A 100 9.56 8.53 0.82
C ASP A 100 8.21 8.44 0.09
N TYR A 101 7.81 7.23 -0.29
CA TYR A 101 6.57 6.99 -1.02
C TYR A 101 5.32 7.42 -0.25
N HIS A 102 5.36 7.41 1.09
CA HIS A 102 4.27 7.95 1.91
C HIS A 102 4.04 9.43 1.61
N THR A 103 5.10 10.23 1.54
CA THR A 103 5.01 11.65 1.18
C THR A 103 4.41 11.84 -0.22
N VAL A 104 4.80 11.02 -1.18
CA VAL A 104 4.29 11.10 -2.56
C VAL A 104 2.80 10.76 -2.60
N LEU A 105 2.39 9.67 -1.93
CA LEU A 105 0.99 9.27 -1.86
C LEU A 105 0.12 10.31 -1.16
N ASP A 106 0.58 10.84 -0.03
CA ASP A 106 -0.15 11.87 0.72
C ASP A 106 -0.40 13.11 -0.14
N ARG A 107 0.59 13.56 -0.90
CA ARG A 107 0.44 14.70 -1.82
C ARG A 107 -0.59 14.42 -2.93
N LYS A 108 -0.62 13.19 -3.46
CA LYS A 108 -1.55 12.81 -4.53
C LYS A 108 -2.98 12.61 -4.02
N MET A 109 -3.15 12.25 -2.75
CA MET A 109 -4.45 12.06 -2.12
C MET A 109 -5.04 13.34 -1.52
N ALA A 110 -4.23 14.36 -1.29
CA ALA A 110 -4.68 15.68 -0.81
C ALA A 110 -5.55 16.46 -1.87
#